data_c4971a2ddb9b3e74822e590e43c9c0e6
#
_entry.id   c4971a2ddb9b3e74822e590e43c9c0e6
#
_cell.length_a   1.000
_cell.length_b   1.000
_cell.length_c   1.000
_cell.angle_alpha   90.00
_cell.angle_beta   90.00
_cell.angle_gamma   90.00
#
_symmetry.space_group_name_H-M   'P 1'
#
loop_
_entity.id
_entity.type
_entity.pdbx_description
1 polymer ?
#
loop_
_entity_poly.entity_id
_entity_poly.type
_entity_poly.pdbx_seq_one_letter_code
_entity_poly.pdbx_strand_id
1 'polypeptide(L)'
;VIYAPEAIANTIRSFSPNLIVWQYEGEKLNELALENLPGIINKFDTIIIGPGIGADDETIDTAHNVICLASQHKPTIIDADALKSIAKHGIPKGDIIITPHAGEFKLIFNVKPTTDIDERANLVIQKAKEYRITILLKGHIDIISNGIEVKLNRTGNPGMTVGGTGDVLTGVIAYFRSLGLDSFRSACSAAFICGYAGDLAYEKYGYQLLATDVIDFLPTAIERTKEFIYGPG
;
A
#
# COMPACT_ATOMS: atom_id res chain seq x y z
N VAL A 1 -1.66 12.16 -8.24
CA VAL A 1 -2.65 12.05 -9.34
C VAL A 1 -3.38 10.72 -9.22
N ILE A 2 -4.68 10.73 -9.46
CA ILE A 2 -5.53 9.54 -9.53
C ILE A 2 -5.89 9.31 -10.99
N TYR A 3 -5.69 8.10 -11.50
CA TYR A 3 -6.11 7.69 -12.83
C TYR A 3 -7.29 6.74 -12.69
N ALA A 4 -8.46 7.17 -13.10
CA ALA A 4 -9.74 6.53 -12.80
C ALA A 4 -10.65 6.44 -14.02
N PRO A 5 -11.63 5.52 -14.04
CA PRO A 5 -12.65 5.47 -15.07
C PRO A 5 -13.50 6.76 -15.06
N GLU A 6 -13.95 7.17 -16.22
CA GLU A 6 -14.73 8.40 -16.42
C GLU A 6 -15.98 8.45 -15.54
N ALA A 7 -16.64 7.33 -15.36
CA ALA A 7 -17.86 7.21 -14.56
C ALA A 7 -17.72 7.73 -13.12
N ILE A 8 -16.53 7.63 -12.52
CA ILE A 8 -16.29 8.05 -11.13
C ILE A 8 -15.35 9.25 -10.99
N ALA A 9 -14.72 9.68 -12.08
CA ALA A 9 -13.70 10.74 -12.05
C ALA A 9 -14.21 12.05 -11.43
N ASN A 10 -15.44 12.49 -11.78
CA ASN A 10 -16.03 13.70 -11.23
C ASN A 10 -16.39 13.56 -9.75
N THR A 11 -16.86 12.39 -9.33
CA THR A 11 -17.10 12.09 -7.90
C THR A 11 -15.81 12.21 -7.11
N ILE A 12 -14.72 11.64 -7.60
CA ILE A 12 -13.41 11.73 -6.92
C ILE A 12 -12.96 13.20 -6.83
N ARG A 13 -13.07 13.98 -7.91
CA ARG A 13 -12.72 15.41 -7.92
C ARG A 13 -13.51 16.22 -6.89
N SER A 14 -14.74 15.82 -6.60
CA SER A 14 -15.62 16.54 -5.67
C SER A 14 -15.19 16.44 -4.20
N PHE A 15 -14.34 15.46 -3.83
CA PHE A 15 -13.87 15.28 -2.46
C PHE A 15 -12.86 16.35 -2.03
N SER A 16 -12.04 16.87 -2.95
CA SER A 16 -11.07 17.91 -2.62
C SER A 16 -10.53 18.59 -3.86
N PRO A 17 -10.33 19.95 -3.84
CA PRO A 17 -9.65 20.66 -4.92
C PRO A 17 -8.17 20.26 -5.08
N ASN A 18 -7.59 19.56 -4.11
CA ASN A 18 -6.21 19.09 -4.15
C ASN A 18 -6.07 17.78 -4.95
N LEU A 19 -7.18 17.13 -5.31
CA LEU A 19 -7.14 15.86 -6.06
C LEU A 19 -7.07 16.15 -7.57
N ILE A 20 -5.96 15.76 -8.19
CA ILE A 20 -5.81 15.79 -9.64
C ILE A 20 -6.25 14.42 -10.17
N VAL A 21 -7.32 14.41 -10.98
CA VAL A 21 -7.87 13.16 -11.53
C VAL A 21 -7.77 13.20 -13.05
N TRP A 22 -7.05 12.24 -13.60
CA TRP A 22 -7.05 11.90 -15.02
C TRP A 22 -8.00 10.75 -15.25
N GLN A 23 -8.63 10.70 -16.39
CA GLN A 23 -9.66 9.71 -16.67
C GLN A 23 -9.39 8.95 -17.95
N TYR A 24 -9.93 7.73 -18.01
CA TYR A 24 -10.08 6.91 -19.20
C TYR A 24 -11.56 6.53 -19.35
N GLU A 25 -11.97 6.15 -20.54
CA GLU A 25 -13.34 5.77 -20.85
C GLU A 25 -13.74 4.47 -20.15
N GLY A 26 -14.93 4.46 -19.54
CA GLY A 26 -15.52 3.28 -18.93
C GLY A 26 -16.07 3.49 -17.52
N GLU A 27 -16.66 2.43 -16.98
CA GLU A 27 -17.29 2.39 -15.64
C GLU A 27 -16.37 1.80 -14.58
N LYS A 28 -15.38 0.97 -14.98
CA LYS A 28 -14.44 0.26 -14.12
C LYS A 28 -13.06 0.20 -14.78
N LEU A 29 -12.08 -0.40 -14.08
CA LEU A 29 -10.78 -0.66 -14.68
C LEU A 29 -10.93 -1.67 -15.84
N ASN A 30 -10.53 -1.24 -17.04
CA ASN A 30 -10.65 -1.98 -18.29
C ASN A 30 -9.41 -1.74 -19.18
N GLU A 31 -9.33 -2.39 -20.32
CA GLU A 31 -8.18 -2.31 -21.24
C GLU A 31 -7.90 -0.91 -21.78
N LEU A 32 -8.91 -0.01 -21.84
CA LEU A 32 -8.71 1.38 -22.29
C LEU A 32 -7.79 2.15 -21.33
N ALA A 33 -7.72 1.74 -20.06
CA ALA A 33 -6.75 2.30 -19.12
C ALA A 33 -5.30 2.09 -19.57
N LEU A 34 -5.01 1.04 -20.34
CA LEU A 34 -3.66 0.70 -20.79
C LEU A 34 -3.17 1.59 -21.95
N GLU A 35 -4.06 2.16 -22.75
CA GLU A 35 -3.70 2.93 -23.96
C GLU A 35 -2.73 4.07 -23.68
N ASN A 36 -3.01 4.86 -22.63
CA ASN A 36 -2.21 6.03 -22.26
C ASN A 36 -1.23 5.75 -21.10
N LEU A 37 -1.30 4.57 -20.52
CA LEU A 37 -0.57 4.22 -19.30
C LEU A 37 0.95 4.39 -19.41
N PRO A 38 1.65 4.01 -20.52
CA PRO A 38 3.09 4.21 -20.64
C PRO A 38 3.51 5.68 -20.50
N GLY A 39 2.74 6.58 -21.13
CA GLY A 39 2.97 8.03 -21.03
C GLY A 39 2.66 8.60 -19.65
N ILE A 40 1.73 7.98 -18.93
CA ILE A 40 1.36 8.35 -17.56
C ILE A 40 2.43 7.89 -16.57
N ILE A 41 2.82 6.62 -16.60
CA ILE A 41 3.81 6.03 -15.67
C ILE A 41 5.11 6.82 -15.65
N ASN A 42 5.59 7.27 -16.80
CA ASN A 42 6.85 8.00 -16.90
C ASN A 42 6.86 9.35 -16.17
N LYS A 43 5.69 9.92 -15.86
CA LYS A 43 5.56 11.22 -15.18
C LYS A 43 5.61 11.13 -13.65
N PHE A 44 5.63 9.94 -13.09
CA PHE A 44 5.54 9.72 -11.65
C PHE A 44 6.73 8.89 -11.14
N ASP A 45 7.03 9.02 -9.86
CA ASP A 45 8.15 8.33 -9.20
C ASP A 45 7.74 6.93 -8.72
N THR A 46 6.46 6.73 -8.43
CA THR A 46 5.90 5.46 -7.94
C THR A 46 4.45 5.29 -8.38
N ILE A 47 4.01 4.06 -8.49
CA ILE A 47 2.65 3.70 -8.89
C ILE A 47 2.00 2.91 -7.77
N ILE A 48 0.74 3.23 -7.49
CA ILE A 48 -0.13 2.46 -6.58
C ILE A 48 -1.25 1.86 -7.41
N ILE A 49 -1.57 0.60 -7.15
CA ILE A 49 -2.75 -0.05 -7.72
C ILE A 49 -3.41 -0.95 -6.68
N GLY A 50 -4.75 -0.90 -6.64
CA GLY A 50 -5.54 -1.84 -5.87
C GLY A 50 -6.67 -1.27 -5.06
N PRO A 51 -6.49 -0.18 -4.30
CA PRO A 51 -7.58 0.40 -3.54
C PRO A 51 -8.79 0.73 -4.42
N GLY A 52 -9.93 0.10 -4.12
CA GLY A 52 -11.21 0.42 -4.75
C GLY A 52 -11.38 0.06 -6.23
N ILE A 53 -10.50 -0.74 -6.82
CA ILE A 53 -10.60 -1.08 -8.25
C ILE A 53 -11.70 -2.09 -8.58
N GLY A 54 -12.17 -2.85 -7.57
CA GLY A 54 -13.10 -3.96 -7.76
C GLY A 54 -12.41 -5.30 -8.01
N ALA A 55 -13.21 -6.36 -8.10
CA ALA A 55 -12.71 -7.74 -8.10
C ALA A 55 -13.36 -8.64 -9.16
N ASP A 56 -13.99 -8.06 -10.18
CA ASP A 56 -14.48 -8.84 -11.31
C ASP A 56 -13.30 -9.30 -12.21
N ASP A 57 -13.53 -10.34 -13.01
CA ASP A 57 -12.46 -10.99 -13.75
C ASP A 57 -11.74 -10.05 -14.73
N GLU A 58 -12.47 -9.19 -15.45
CA GLU A 58 -11.88 -8.22 -16.38
C GLU A 58 -10.99 -7.21 -15.65
N THR A 59 -11.46 -6.69 -14.53
CA THR A 59 -10.71 -5.77 -13.67
C THR A 59 -9.43 -6.42 -13.14
N ILE A 60 -9.52 -7.66 -12.67
CA ILE A 60 -8.37 -8.41 -12.15
C ILE A 60 -7.33 -8.68 -13.26
N ASP A 61 -7.77 -9.06 -14.45
CA ASP A 61 -6.88 -9.33 -15.60
C ASP A 61 -6.22 -8.02 -16.08
N THR A 62 -6.98 -6.95 -16.19
CA THR A 62 -6.44 -5.63 -16.54
C THR A 62 -5.47 -5.10 -15.47
N ALA A 63 -5.80 -5.27 -14.19
CA ALA A 63 -4.91 -4.88 -13.09
C ALA A 63 -3.55 -5.59 -13.19
N HIS A 64 -3.53 -6.88 -13.57
CA HIS A 64 -2.28 -7.59 -13.81
C HIS A 64 -1.45 -6.96 -14.93
N ASN A 65 -2.09 -6.61 -16.05
CA ASN A 65 -1.42 -5.95 -17.17
C ASN A 65 -0.85 -4.58 -16.76
N VAL A 66 -1.59 -3.79 -15.96
CA VAL A 66 -1.11 -2.52 -15.39
C VAL A 66 0.11 -2.77 -14.51
N ILE A 67 0.07 -3.77 -13.61
CA ILE A 67 1.19 -4.10 -12.73
C ILE A 67 2.43 -4.51 -13.55
N CYS A 68 2.26 -5.38 -14.54
CA CYS A 68 3.35 -5.81 -15.41
C CYS A 68 4.03 -4.62 -16.11
N LEU A 69 3.24 -3.69 -16.63
CA LEU A 69 3.76 -2.52 -17.30
C LEU A 69 4.42 -1.55 -16.32
N ALA A 70 3.76 -1.27 -15.19
CA ALA A 70 4.26 -0.32 -14.20
C ALA A 70 5.58 -0.80 -13.56
N SER A 71 5.63 -2.06 -13.12
CA SER A 71 6.78 -2.62 -12.39
C SER A 71 8.06 -2.75 -13.21
N GLN A 72 7.96 -2.70 -14.55
CA GLN A 72 9.13 -2.64 -15.43
C GLN A 72 9.83 -1.28 -15.41
N HIS A 73 9.11 -0.22 -15.04
CA HIS A 73 9.60 1.16 -15.17
C HIS A 73 9.67 1.91 -13.84
N LYS A 74 8.79 1.57 -12.89
CA LYS A 74 8.63 2.31 -11.63
C LYS A 74 8.39 1.38 -10.45
N PRO A 75 8.81 1.78 -9.26
CA PRO A 75 8.37 1.13 -8.03
C PRO A 75 6.85 1.05 -8.01
N THR A 76 6.32 -0.14 -7.79
CA THR A 76 4.88 -0.42 -7.86
C THR A 76 4.39 -1.00 -6.54
N ILE A 77 3.41 -0.34 -5.94
CA ILE A 77 2.77 -0.74 -4.69
C ILE A 77 1.44 -1.40 -5.03
N ILE A 78 1.25 -2.64 -4.57
CA ILE A 78 0.07 -3.44 -4.85
C ILE A 78 -0.64 -3.74 -3.53
N ASP A 79 -1.89 -3.32 -3.41
CA ASP A 79 -2.71 -3.55 -2.21
C ASP A 79 -4.14 -3.97 -2.59
N ALA A 80 -4.91 -4.35 -1.61
CA ALA A 80 -6.35 -4.61 -1.71
C ALA A 80 -6.72 -5.52 -2.91
N ASP A 81 -7.68 -5.12 -3.74
CA ASP A 81 -8.19 -5.97 -4.82
C ASP A 81 -7.13 -6.35 -5.86
N ALA A 82 -6.11 -5.51 -6.09
CA ALA A 82 -5.04 -5.86 -7.03
C ALA A 82 -4.16 -7.03 -6.54
N LEU A 83 -4.16 -7.36 -5.27
CA LEU A 83 -3.48 -8.55 -4.74
C LEU A 83 -4.10 -9.84 -5.31
N LYS A 84 -5.38 -9.83 -5.68
CA LYS A 84 -6.04 -10.95 -6.34
C LYS A 84 -5.49 -11.21 -7.74
N SER A 85 -5.05 -10.15 -8.44
CA SER A 85 -4.46 -10.29 -9.78
C SER A 85 -3.12 -11.02 -9.74
N ILE A 86 -2.26 -10.71 -8.79
CA ILE A 86 -0.99 -11.41 -8.61
C ILE A 86 -1.17 -12.81 -8.02
N ALA A 87 -2.25 -13.06 -7.29
CA ALA A 87 -2.61 -14.41 -6.86
C ALA A 87 -3.08 -15.29 -8.03
N LYS A 88 -3.80 -14.71 -9.00
CA LYS A 88 -4.32 -15.41 -10.20
C LYS A 88 -3.23 -15.65 -11.24
N HIS A 89 -2.40 -14.65 -11.52
CA HIS A 89 -1.48 -14.63 -12.67
C HIS A 89 0.01 -14.72 -12.28
N GLY A 90 0.32 -14.62 -10.99
CA GLY A 90 1.71 -14.58 -10.49
C GLY A 90 2.24 -13.16 -10.32
N ILE A 91 3.35 -13.04 -9.61
CA ILE A 91 3.99 -11.76 -9.32
C ILE A 91 4.99 -11.44 -10.43
N PRO A 92 4.85 -10.32 -11.16
CA PRO A 92 5.79 -9.96 -12.22
C PRO A 92 7.14 -9.52 -11.63
N LYS A 93 8.15 -9.41 -12.49
CA LYS A 93 9.47 -8.89 -12.10
C LYS A 93 9.41 -7.35 -11.99
N GLY A 94 10.12 -6.80 -11.02
CA GLY A 94 10.23 -5.34 -10.84
C GLY A 94 10.47 -4.95 -9.40
N ASP A 95 10.52 -3.65 -9.14
CA ASP A 95 10.57 -3.10 -7.79
C ASP A 95 9.13 -3.04 -7.24
N ILE A 96 8.72 -4.10 -6.57
CA ILE A 96 7.35 -4.33 -6.11
C ILE A 96 7.28 -4.34 -4.59
N ILE A 97 6.29 -3.64 -4.06
CA ILE A 97 5.87 -3.70 -2.65
C ILE A 97 4.46 -4.26 -2.63
N ILE A 98 4.21 -5.28 -1.82
CA ILE A 98 2.85 -5.77 -1.55
C ILE A 98 2.51 -5.61 -0.07
N THR A 99 1.24 -5.28 0.22
CA THR A 99 0.78 -5.00 1.58
C THR A 99 -0.37 -5.91 2.03
N PRO A 100 -0.22 -7.25 1.94
CA PRO A 100 -1.29 -8.18 2.25
C PRO A 100 -1.59 -8.23 3.75
N HIS A 101 -2.86 -8.43 4.12
CA HIS A 101 -3.22 -9.03 5.39
C HIS A 101 -3.08 -10.58 5.33
N ALA A 102 -3.24 -11.28 6.45
CA ALA A 102 -3.01 -12.74 6.51
C ALA A 102 -3.86 -13.55 5.51
N GLY A 103 -5.09 -13.10 5.21
CA GLY A 103 -5.96 -13.75 4.24
C GLY A 103 -5.47 -13.58 2.80
N GLU A 104 -5.06 -12.36 2.43
CA GLU A 104 -4.46 -12.03 1.13
C GLU A 104 -3.12 -12.74 0.95
N PHE A 105 -2.29 -12.78 1.99
CA PHE A 105 -1.03 -13.52 1.97
C PHE A 105 -1.25 -15.00 1.67
N LYS A 106 -2.25 -15.63 2.32
CA LYS A 106 -2.64 -17.01 2.02
C LYS A 106 -3.11 -17.17 0.57
N LEU A 107 -3.87 -16.21 0.06
CA LEU A 107 -4.34 -16.24 -1.33
C LEU A 107 -3.19 -16.21 -2.33
N ILE A 108 -2.20 -15.34 -2.11
CA ILE A 108 -1.06 -15.13 -3.01
C ILE A 108 -0.08 -16.31 -2.98
N PHE A 109 0.26 -16.79 -1.77
CA PHE A 109 1.36 -17.75 -1.59
C PHE A 109 0.89 -19.17 -1.28
N ASN A 110 -0.43 -19.41 -1.20
CA ASN A 110 -1.05 -20.69 -0.83
C ASN A 110 -0.54 -21.24 0.52
N VAL A 111 -0.14 -20.36 1.43
CA VAL A 111 0.32 -20.70 2.79
C VAL A 111 -0.23 -19.70 3.79
N LYS A 112 -0.81 -20.21 4.89
CA LYS A 112 -1.36 -19.36 5.95
C LYS A 112 -0.27 -18.99 6.95
N PRO A 113 -0.04 -17.68 7.23
CA PRO A 113 0.84 -17.29 8.31
C PRO A 113 0.34 -17.84 9.66
N THR A 114 1.25 -18.34 10.48
CA THR A 114 0.95 -18.83 11.83
C THR A 114 0.70 -17.67 12.80
N THR A 115 0.37 -17.97 14.05
CA THR A 115 0.24 -16.97 15.11
C THR A 115 1.58 -16.66 15.77
N ASP A 116 2.55 -17.57 15.67
CA ASP A 116 3.90 -17.35 16.18
C ASP A 116 4.63 -16.30 15.35
N ILE A 117 5.23 -15.32 16.03
CA ILE A 117 5.82 -14.15 15.38
C ILE A 117 7.10 -14.49 14.62
N ASP A 118 7.90 -15.41 15.15
CA ASP A 118 9.17 -15.77 14.53
C ASP A 118 8.94 -16.65 13.30
N GLU A 119 8.00 -17.59 13.36
CA GLU A 119 7.59 -18.39 12.21
C GLU A 119 6.98 -17.50 11.11
N ARG A 120 6.14 -16.52 11.49
CA ARG A 120 5.59 -15.55 10.55
C ARG A 120 6.67 -14.70 9.89
N ALA A 121 7.63 -14.21 10.67
CA ALA A 121 8.76 -13.43 10.16
C ALA A 121 9.60 -14.25 9.18
N ASN A 122 9.94 -15.48 9.53
CA ASN A 122 10.69 -16.40 8.68
C ASN A 122 9.94 -16.68 7.37
N LEU A 123 8.62 -16.88 7.42
CA LEU A 123 7.79 -17.10 6.25
C LEU A 123 7.78 -15.86 5.33
N VAL A 124 7.66 -14.65 5.88
CA VAL A 124 7.69 -13.40 5.11
C VAL A 124 9.06 -13.20 4.46
N ILE A 125 10.16 -13.44 5.20
CA ILE A 125 11.53 -13.39 4.66
C ILE A 125 11.67 -14.35 3.47
N GLN A 126 11.24 -15.61 3.66
CA GLN A 126 11.32 -16.63 2.62
C GLN A 126 10.59 -16.21 1.36
N LYS A 127 9.33 -15.72 1.49
CA LYS A 127 8.53 -15.30 0.34
C LYS A 127 9.06 -14.03 -0.32
N ALA A 128 9.49 -13.05 0.45
CA ALA A 128 10.14 -11.86 -0.07
C ALA A 128 11.39 -12.19 -0.90
N LYS A 129 12.22 -13.12 -0.41
CA LYS A 129 13.42 -13.61 -1.11
C LYS A 129 13.09 -14.41 -2.36
N GLU A 130 12.11 -15.33 -2.28
CA GLU A 130 11.67 -16.18 -3.39
C GLU A 130 11.19 -15.35 -4.57
N TYR A 131 10.37 -14.33 -4.31
CA TYR A 131 9.78 -13.48 -5.34
C TYR A 131 10.58 -12.20 -5.61
N ARG A 132 11.61 -11.90 -4.82
CA ARG A 132 12.45 -10.69 -4.94
C ARG A 132 11.65 -9.40 -4.84
N ILE A 133 10.74 -9.33 -3.88
CA ILE A 133 9.87 -8.19 -3.62
C ILE A 133 9.95 -7.76 -2.16
N THR A 134 9.43 -6.58 -1.85
CA THR A 134 9.18 -6.18 -0.47
C THR A 134 7.76 -6.59 -0.07
N ILE A 135 7.64 -7.27 1.05
CA ILE A 135 6.35 -7.66 1.64
C ILE A 135 6.17 -6.94 2.96
N LEU A 136 5.04 -6.24 3.12
CA LEU A 136 4.54 -5.73 4.38
C LEU A 136 3.30 -6.57 4.76
N LEU A 137 3.48 -7.59 5.58
CA LEU A 137 2.37 -8.39 6.11
C LEU A 137 1.70 -7.65 7.25
N LYS A 138 0.48 -7.14 6.96
CA LYS A 138 -0.35 -6.41 7.94
C LYS A 138 -0.83 -7.32 9.08
N GLY A 139 -0.83 -6.80 10.31
CA GLY A 139 -1.32 -7.54 11.49
C GLY A 139 -1.25 -6.71 12.76
N HIS A 140 -1.48 -7.34 13.92
CA HIS A 140 -1.24 -6.70 15.22
C HIS A 140 0.22 -6.23 15.38
N ILE A 141 1.14 -7.02 14.85
CA ILE A 141 2.52 -6.64 14.59
C ILE A 141 2.71 -6.81 13.09
N ASP A 142 3.01 -5.72 12.40
CA ASP A 142 3.34 -5.81 10.99
C ASP A 142 4.74 -6.39 10.81
N ILE A 143 4.90 -7.20 9.78
CA ILE A 143 6.18 -7.81 9.43
C ILE A 143 6.59 -7.31 8.05
N ILE A 144 7.72 -6.63 7.97
CA ILE A 144 8.23 -6.08 6.72
C ILE A 144 9.54 -6.77 6.36
N SER A 145 9.65 -7.30 5.14
CA SER A 145 10.90 -7.89 4.65
C SER A 145 11.10 -7.69 3.15
N ASN A 146 12.36 -7.57 2.74
CA ASN A 146 12.81 -7.61 1.34
C ASN A 146 13.53 -8.94 1.00
N GLY A 147 13.47 -9.93 1.93
CA GLY A 147 14.15 -11.21 1.79
C GLY A 147 15.61 -11.24 2.27
N ILE A 148 16.16 -10.09 2.68
CA ILE A 148 17.50 -9.93 3.27
C ILE A 148 17.35 -9.40 4.69
N GLU A 149 16.57 -8.35 4.86
CA GLU A 149 16.28 -7.69 6.12
C GLU A 149 14.83 -7.94 6.53
N VAL A 150 14.58 -7.89 7.84
CA VAL A 150 13.23 -7.93 8.40
C VAL A 150 13.08 -6.90 9.50
N LYS A 151 11.92 -6.26 9.56
CA LYS A 151 11.50 -5.36 10.64
C LYS A 151 10.11 -5.73 11.13
N LEU A 152 9.91 -5.56 12.43
CA LEU A 152 8.63 -5.72 13.11
C LEU A 152 8.14 -4.34 13.53
N ASN A 153 6.99 -3.93 13.04
CA ASN A 153 6.34 -2.70 13.47
C ASN A 153 5.32 -3.02 14.57
N ARG A 154 5.40 -2.29 15.67
CA ARG A 154 4.54 -2.43 16.86
C ARG A 154 3.72 -1.18 17.15
N THR A 155 3.84 -0.13 16.33
CA THR A 155 2.97 1.05 16.42
C THR A 155 1.59 0.73 15.85
N GLY A 156 0.61 1.47 16.27
CA GLY A 156 -0.78 1.22 15.93
C GLY A 156 -1.54 0.46 17.00
N ASN A 157 -2.84 0.53 16.95
CA ASN A 157 -3.75 -0.01 17.95
C ASN A 157 -4.98 -0.67 17.30
N PRO A 158 -5.76 -1.46 18.04
CA PRO A 158 -6.95 -2.14 17.51
C PRO A 158 -8.02 -1.20 16.93
N GLY A 159 -8.07 0.07 17.33
CA GLY A 159 -8.98 1.08 16.78
C GLY A 159 -8.75 1.33 15.30
N MET A 160 -7.54 1.06 14.79
CA MET A 160 -7.21 1.18 13.37
C MET A 160 -7.81 0.03 12.51
N THR A 161 -8.51 -0.92 13.11
CA THR A 161 -9.22 -1.98 12.36
C THR A 161 -10.50 -1.42 11.77
N VAL A 162 -10.37 -0.42 10.92
CA VAL A 162 -11.44 0.28 10.21
C VAL A 162 -11.07 0.41 8.72
N GLY A 163 -12.08 0.43 7.85
CA GLY A 163 -11.86 0.55 6.41
C GLY A 163 -11.08 1.82 6.05
N GLY A 164 -10.14 1.71 5.11
CA GLY A 164 -9.36 2.83 4.57
C GLY A 164 -7.99 3.04 5.23
N THR A 165 -7.71 2.49 6.41
CA THR A 165 -6.37 2.62 7.04
C THR A 165 -5.27 1.94 6.22
N GLY A 166 -5.60 0.87 5.50
CA GLY A 166 -4.70 0.23 4.53
C GLY A 166 -4.37 1.15 3.36
N ASP A 167 -5.36 1.90 2.86
CA ASP A 167 -5.18 2.84 1.76
C ASP A 167 -4.30 4.02 2.19
N VAL A 168 -4.46 4.49 3.44
CA VAL A 168 -3.56 5.50 4.05
C VAL A 168 -2.13 4.98 4.08
N LEU A 169 -1.92 3.75 4.58
CA LEU A 169 -0.60 3.11 4.64
C LEU A 169 0.05 3.06 3.24
N THR A 170 -0.71 2.62 2.24
CA THR A 170 -0.25 2.51 0.86
C THR A 170 0.16 3.87 0.28
N GLY A 171 -0.63 4.91 0.56
CA GLY A 171 -0.31 6.30 0.20
C GLY A 171 0.98 6.80 0.86
N VAL A 172 1.20 6.49 2.14
CA VAL A 172 2.41 6.89 2.88
C VAL A 172 3.65 6.10 2.41
N ILE A 173 3.50 4.83 2.01
CA ILE A 173 4.59 4.09 1.35
C ILE A 173 5.02 4.82 0.07
N ALA A 174 4.05 5.22 -0.77
CA ALA A 174 4.33 5.95 -2.01
C ALA A 174 5.01 7.30 -1.75
N TYR A 175 4.61 8.01 -0.71
CA TYR A 175 5.27 9.25 -0.29
C TYR A 175 6.75 9.01 0.01
N PHE A 176 7.10 8.03 0.85
CA PHE A 176 8.49 7.74 1.15
C PHE A 176 9.28 7.25 -0.07
N ARG A 177 8.63 6.48 -0.97
CA ARG A 177 9.25 6.10 -2.25
C ARG A 177 9.57 7.31 -3.12
N SER A 178 8.68 8.30 -3.20
CA SER A 178 8.91 9.52 -3.98
C SER A 178 10.04 10.41 -3.40
N LEU A 179 10.35 10.25 -2.12
CA LEU A 179 11.51 10.89 -1.48
C LEU A 179 12.84 10.16 -1.76
N GLY A 180 12.82 9.05 -2.51
CA GLY A 180 14.01 8.29 -2.89
C GLY A 180 14.44 7.18 -1.92
N LEU A 181 13.65 6.87 -0.88
CA LEU A 181 13.93 5.70 -0.05
C LEU A 181 13.72 4.42 -0.89
N ASP A 182 14.50 3.37 -0.62
CA ASP A 182 14.24 2.06 -1.20
C ASP A 182 12.90 1.46 -0.71
N SER A 183 12.42 0.41 -1.37
CA SER A 183 11.12 -0.20 -1.09
C SER A 183 10.98 -0.72 0.34
N PHE A 184 12.05 -1.32 0.89
CA PHE A 184 12.02 -1.83 2.26
C PHE A 184 11.95 -0.71 3.29
N ARG A 185 12.81 0.31 3.17
CA ARG A 185 12.81 1.46 4.08
C ARG A 185 11.52 2.26 3.98
N SER A 186 10.96 2.43 2.77
CA SER A 186 9.68 3.09 2.56
C SER A 186 8.54 2.37 3.28
N ALA A 187 8.47 1.04 3.15
CA ALA A 187 7.46 0.23 3.83
C ALA A 187 7.62 0.29 5.36
N CYS A 188 8.85 0.22 5.87
CA CYS A 188 9.13 0.32 7.31
C CYS A 188 8.72 1.69 7.88
N SER A 189 9.13 2.77 7.21
CA SER A 189 8.82 4.13 7.64
C SER A 189 7.33 4.40 7.61
N ALA A 190 6.64 3.93 6.56
CA ALA A 190 5.20 4.09 6.43
C ALA A 190 4.44 3.32 7.52
N ALA A 191 4.79 2.06 7.77
CA ALA A 191 4.17 1.28 8.83
C ALA A 191 4.30 1.95 10.19
N PHE A 192 5.50 2.43 10.52
CA PHE A 192 5.77 3.14 11.77
C PHE A 192 4.96 4.44 11.89
N ILE A 193 5.03 5.31 10.87
CA ILE A 193 4.36 6.63 10.90
C ILE A 193 2.84 6.49 10.89
N CYS A 194 2.27 5.60 10.08
CA CYS A 194 0.83 5.37 10.07
C CYS A 194 0.34 4.79 11.40
N GLY A 195 1.07 3.81 11.95
CA GLY A 195 0.73 3.25 13.26
C GLY A 195 0.80 4.31 14.35
N TYR A 196 1.85 5.13 14.39
CA TYR A 196 1.99 6.21 15.37
C TYR A 196 0.92 7.30 15.20
N ALA A 197 0.59 7.68 13.96
CA ALA A 197 -0.54 8.59 13.70
C ALA A 197 -1.86 8.00 14.18
N GLY A 198 -2.07 6.69 13.99
CA GLY A 198 -3.22 5.98 14.52
C GLY A 198 -3.27 5.93 16.04
N ASP A 199 -2.13 5.83 16.73
CA ASP A 199 -2.05 5.90 18.18
C ASP A 199 -2.45 7.28 18.69
N LEU A 200 -1.96 8.35 18.04
CA LEU A 200 -2.36 9.74 18.35
C LEU A 200 -3.85 9.99 18.08
N ALA A 201 -4.39 9.45 17.01
CA ALA A 201 -5.81 9.54 16.70
C ALA A 201 -6.65 8.79 17.75
N TYR A 202 -6.18 7.63 18.20
CA TYR A 202 -6.84 6.83 19.24
C TYR A 202 -6.84 7.53 20.60
N GLU A 203 -5.77 8.22 20.98
CA GLU A 203 -5.73 9.05 22.19
C GLU A 203 -6.86 10.09 22.21
N LYS A 204 -7.23 10.62 21.05
CA LYS A 204 -8.28 11.65 20.91
C LYS A 204 -9.68 11.06 20.74
N TYR A 205 -9.83 10.03 19.94
CA TYR A 205 -11.13 9.53 19.48
C TYR A 205 -11.50 8.13 20.01
N GLY A 206 -10.54 7.42 20.61
CA GLY A 206 -10.74 6.04 21.03
C GLY A 206 -11.05 5.12 19.84
N TYR A 207 -11.98 4.19 20.05
CA TYR A 207 -12.41 3.26 18.99
C TYR A 207 -13.33 3.87 17.93
N GLN A 208 -13.66 5.16 18.01
CA GLN A 208 -14.45 5.89 17.02
C GLN A 208 -13.56 6.54 15.93
N LEU A 209 -12.25 6.32 15.96
CA LEU A 209 -11.35 6.86 14.94
C LEU A 209 -11.70 6.33 13.54
N LEU A 210 -11.50 7.18 12.54
CA LEU A 210 -11.65 6.87 11.12
C LEU A 210 -10.29 6.94 10.41
N ALA A 211 -10.22 6.40 9.20
CA ALA A 211 -9.01 6.49 8.37
C ALA A 211 -8.59 7.95 8.11
N THR A 212 -9.55 8.85 7.96
CA THR A 212 -9.30 10.30 7.81
C THR A 212 -8.64 10.91 9.03
N ASP A 213 -8.98 10.44 10.23
CA ASP A 213 -8.32 10.92 11.46
C ASP A 213 -6.84 10.49 11.46
N VAL A 214 -6.52 9.30 10.97
CA VAL A 214 -5.11 8.88 10.82
C VAL A 214 -4.37 9.83 9.87
N ILE A 215 -4.99 10.23 8.74
CA ILE A 215 -4.41 11.20 7.81
C ILE A 215 -4.14 12.53 8.51
N ASP A 216 -5.09 13.03 9.28
CA ASP A 216 -4.97 14.31 9.97
C ASP A 216 -3.84 14.33 11.02
N PHE A 217 -3.51 13.17 11.60
CA PHE A 217 -2.42 13.04 12.56
C PHE A 217 -1.05 12.70 11.93
N LEU A 218 -0.96 12.40 10.61
CA LEU A 218 0.33 12.15 9.96
C LEU A 218 1.35 13.28 10.14
N PRO A 219 1.00 14.57 9.96
CA PRO A 219 1.96 15.66 10.18
C PRO A 219 2.50 15.69 11.60
N THR A 220 1.64 15.49 12.60
CA THR A 220 2.03 15.45 14.02
C THR A 220 2.92 14.24 14.30
N ALA A 221 2.61 13.07 13.76
CA ALA A 221 3.43 11.88 13.92
C ALA A 221 4.84 12.07 13.33
N ILE A 222 4.94 12.66 12.14
CA ILE A 222 6.22 12.98 11.50
C ILE A 222 7.02 13.99 12.35
N GLU A 223 6.38 15.03 12.84
CA GLU A 223 7.07 16.07 13.65
C GLU A 223 7.60 15.49 14.95
N ARG A 224 6.77 14.72 15.67
CA ARG A 224 7.20 14.08 16.93
C ARG A 224 8.30 13.01 16.73
N THR A 225 8.40 12.41 15.56
CA THR A 225 9.50 11.47 15.28
C THR A 225 10.86 12.17 15.27
N LYS A 226 10.93 13.45 14.98
CA LYS A 226 12.18 14.23 15.08
C LYS A 226 12.69 14.30 16.51
N GLU A 227 11.80 14.35 17.50
CA GLU A 227 12.17 14.36 18.93
C GLU A 227 12.88 13.05 19.34
N PHE A 228 12.51 11.90 18.74
CA PHE A 228 13.19 10.62 18.96
C PHE A 228 14.61 10.59 18.36
N ILE A 229 14.83 11.36 17.30
CA ILE A 229 16.13 11.40 16.59
C ILE A 229 17.06 12.46 17.18
N TYR A 230 16.53 13.63 17.51
CA TYR A 230 17.31 14.82 17.87
C TYR A 230 17.17 15.23 19.34
N GLY A 231 16.30 14.57 20.11
CA GLY A 231 15.91 14.97 21.47
C GLY A 231 14.89 16.11 21.50
N PRO A 232 14.29 16.39 22.68
CA PRO A 232 13.39 17.52 22.81
C PRO A 232 14.17 18.82 22.57
N GLY A 233 13.63 19.67 21.67
CA GLY A 233 14.17 21.00 21.36
C GLY A 233 13.97 21.99 22.49
#